data_8d4b2250a87a5a388681d842defd7bc9
#
_entry.id   8d4b2250a87a5a388681d842defd7bc9
#
_cell.length_a   1.000
_cell.length_b   1.000
_cell.length_c   1.000
_cell.angle_alpha   90.00
_cell.angle_beta   90.00
_cell.angle_gamma   90.00
#
_symmetry.space_group_name_H-M   'P 1'
#
loop_
_entity.id
_entity.type
_entity.pdbx_description
1 polymer ?
#
loop_
_entity_poly.entity_id
_entity_poly.type
_entity_poly.pdbx_seq_one_letter_code
_entity_poly.pdbx_strand_id
1 'polypeptide(L)'
;MTYSKDLSIVISLYNEDESLPELVSWIEKVMTAEGYRYEIIMVDDGSRDKSWEIIKELSERNPYIRGISFRRNYGKSAALYHGFKAAEGRVVITMDADLQDSPDEIPELY
;
A
#
# COMPACT_ATOMS: atom_id res chain seq x y z
N MET A 1 17.55 17.74 -1.58
CA MET A 1 17.21 16.56 -0.79
C MET A 1 17.03 15.35 -1.70
N THR A 2 17.62 14.22 -1.34
CA THR A 2 17.52 13.01 -2.14
C THR A 2 16.52 12.05 -1.48
N TYR A 3 15.57 11.55 -2.26
CA TYR A 3 14.59 10.56 -1.79
C TYR A 3 15.07 9.15 -2.13
N SER A 4 14.89 8.22 -1.19
CA SER A 4 15.27 6.81 -1.40
C SER A 4 14.35 6.11 -2.39
N LYS A 5 13.11 6.60 -2.54
CA LYS A 5 12.11 6.05 -3.45
C LYS A 5 11.54 7.16 -4.31
N ASP A 6 11.15 6.80 -5.54
CA ASP A 6 10.43 7.71 -6.41
C ASP A 6 9.00 7.89 -5.92
N LEU A 7 8.39 6.84 -5.38
CA LEU A 7 6.96 6.75 -5.19
C LEU A 7 6.63 5.91 -3.98
N SER A 8 5.73 6.42 -3.14
CA SER A 8 5.12 5.65 -2.06
C SER A 8 3.64 5.48 -2.35
N ILE A 9 3.17 4.24 -2.31
CA ILE A 9 1.75 3.92 -2.50
C ILE A 9 1.20 3.56 -1.13
N VAL A 10 0.31 4.40 -0.61
CA VAL A 10 -0.31 4.21 0.71
C VAL A 10 -1.70 3.63 0.51
N ILE A 11 -1.92 2.45 1.07
CA ILE A 11 -3.19 1.73 0.97
C ILE A 11 -3.76 1.57 2.37
N SER A 12 -4.90 2.22 2.62
CA SER A 12 -5.66 1.98 3.84
C SER A 12 -6.66 0.86 3.58
N LEU A 13 -6.84 -0.03 4.54
CA LEU A 13 -7.72 -1.17 4.34
C LEU A 13 -8.40 -1.62 5.62
N TYR A 14 -9.56 -2.24 5.45
CA TYR A 14 -10.31 -2.86 6.53
C TYR A 14 -11.09 -4.04 5.95
N ASN A 15 -10.77 -5.27 6.40
CA ASN A 15 -11.42 -6.50 5.95
C ASN A 15 -11.40 -6.68 4.43
N GLU A 16 -10.19 -6.67 3.84
CA GLU A 16 -9.99 -6.80 2.40
C GLU A 16 -9.07 -7.97 2.05
N ASP A 17 -9.12 -9.05 2.82
CA ASP A 17 -8.19 -10.17 2.64
C ASP A 17 -8.25 -10.79 1.25
N GLU A 18 -9.42 -10.81 0.61
CA GLU A 18 -9.55 -11.42 -0.72
C GLU A 18 -8.90 -10.58 -1.83
N SER A 19 -8.94 -9.25 -1.70
CA SER A 19 -8.46 -8.36 -2.77
C SER A 19 -6.98 -8.03 -2.68
N LEU A 20 -6.36 -8.17 -1.51
CA LEU A 20 -4.98 -7.72 -1.30
C LEU A 20 -3.95 -8.40 -2.21
N PRO A 21 -3.95 -9.74 -2.38
CA PRO A 21 -2.95 -10.36 -3.24
C PRO A 21 -3.04 -9.90 -4.69
N GLU A 22 -4.26 -9.76 -5.21
CA GLU A 22 -4.47 -9.31 -6.57
C GLU A 22 -4.02 -7.87 -6.76
N LEU A 23 -4.38 -6.98 -5.82
CA LEU A 23 -3.98 -5.58 -5.89
C LEU A 23 -2.46 -5.43 -5.87
N VAL A 24 -1.78 -6.11 -4.96
CA VAL A 24 -0.33 -6.03 -4.86
C VAL A 24 0.34 -6.56 -6.14
N SER A 25 -0.13 -7.68 -6.66
CA SER A 25 0.40 -8.22 -7.91
C SER A 25 0.25 -7.23 -9.06
N TRP A 26 -0.89 -6.56 -9.15
CA TRP A 26 -1.14 -5.57 -10.18
C TRP A 26 -0.21 -4.36 -10.03
N ILE A 27 -0.05 -3.85 -8.80
CA ILE A 27 0.87 -2.74 -8.56
C ILE A 27 2.31 -3.13 -8.93
N GLU A 28 2.74 -4.32 -8.54
CA GLU A 28 4.09 -4.79 -8.85
C GLU A 28 4.35 -4.84 -10.36
N LYS A 29 3.37 -5.28 -11.13
CA LYS A 29 3.49 -5.32 -12.59
C LYS A 29 3.67 -3.92 -13.18
N VAL A 30 2.87 -2.96 -12.70
CA VAL A 30 2.92 -1.59 -13.20
C VAL A 30 4.27 -0.96 -12.83
N MET A 31 4.71 -1.14 -11.59
CA MET A 31 5.98 -0.56 -11.13
C MET A 31 7.16 -1.14 -11.88
N THR A 32 7.16 -2.45 -12.14
CA THR A 32 8.23 -3.10 -12.90
C THR A 32 8.26 -2.59 -14.34
N ALA A 33 7.09 -2.46 -14.97
CA ALA A 33 7.00 -1.98 -16.35
C ALA A 33 7.52 -0.55 -16.49
N GLU A 34 7.27 0.30 -15.51
CA GLU A 34 7.69 1.71 -15.53
C GLU A 34 9.11 1.94 -14.98
N GLY A 35 9.67 0.95 -14.30
CA GLY A 35 11.02 1.06 -13.73
C GLY A 35 11.10 2.01 -12.53
N TYR A 36 10.01 2.22 -11.79
CA TYR A 36 10.02 3.09 -10.63
C TYR A 36 10.65 2.41 -9.42
N ARG A 37 11.38 3.18 -8.62
CA ARG A 37 11.76 2.78 -7.28
C ARG A 37 10.55 3.10 -6.37
N TYR A 38 9.95 2.08 -5.78
CA TYR A 38 8.67 2.25 -5.09
C TYR A 38 8.66 1.54 -3.75
N GLU A 39 7.70 1.92 -2.93
CA GLU A 39 7.31 1.18 -1.73
C GLU A 39 5.79 1.15 -1.65
N ILE A 40 5.27 0.12 -1.01
CA ILE A 40 3.85 -0.02 -0.72
C ILE A 40 3.70 -0.03 0.80
N ILE A 41 2.92 0.90 1.33
CA ILE A 41 2.64 0.97 2.76
C ILE A 41 1.18 0.62 2.96
N MET A 42 0.94 -0.53 3.58
CA MET A 42 -0.42 -1.03 3.82
C MET A 42 -0.78 -0.80 5.27
N VAL A 43 -1.80 0.03 5.51
CA VAL A 43 -2.27 0.32 6.87
C VAL A 43 -3.55 -0.44 7.11
N ASP A 44 -3.46 -1.45 7.95
CA ASP A 44 -4.60 -2.26 8.34
C ASP A 44 -5.32 -1.57 9.50
N ASP A 45 -6.50 -1.07 9.22
CA ASP A 45 -7.30 -0.29 10.16
C ASP A 45 -8.13 -1.20 11.07
N GLY A 46 -7.48 -2.18 11.69
CA GLY A 46 -8.09 -3.05 12.67
C GLY A 46 -8.95 -4.16 12.09
N SER A 47 -8.54 -4.75 10.95
CA SER A 47 -9.28 -5.83 10.31
C SER A 47 -9.48 -7.02 11.24
N ARG A 48 -10.62 -7.68 11.10
CA ARG A 48 -10.97 -8.90 11.85
C ARG A 48 -10.82 -10.17 11.03
N ASP A 49 -10.60 -10.02 9.71
CA ASP A 49 -10.37 -11.14 8.81
C ASP A 49 -8.89 -11.49 8.73
N LYS A 50 -8.43 -12.09 7.63
CA LYS A 50 -7.04 -12.49 7.44
C LYS A 50 -6.17 -11.43 6.80
N SER A 51 -6.66 -10.18 6.71
CA SER A 51 -5.92 -9.10 6.04
C SER A 51 -4.50 -8.94 6.59
N TRP A 52 -4.34 -8.90 7.91
CA TRP A 52 -3.02 -8.69 8.50
C TRP A 52 -2.06 -9.83 8.21
N GLU A 53 -2.55 -11.09 8.28
CA GLU A 53 -1.71 -12.24 7.96
C GLU A 53 -1.24 -12.18 6.50
N ILE A 54 -2.11 -11.76 5.59
CA ILE A 54 -1.77 -11.62 4.18
C ILE A 54 -0.73 -10.51 3.99
N ILE A 55 -0.89 -9.37 4.66
CA ILE A 55 0.09 -8.29 4.59
C ILE A 55 1.47 -8.78 5.05
N LYS A 56 1.52 -9.54 6.14
CA LYS A 56 2.78 -10.09 6.63
C LYS A 56 3.43 -11.01 5.61
N GLU A 57 2.64 -11.90 4.99
CA GLU A 57 3.15 -12.80 3.96
C GLU A 57 3.69 -12.03 2.76
N LEU A 58 2.96 -11.02 2.31
CA LEU A 58 3.38 -10.20 1.17
C LEU A 58 4.67 -9.45 1.48
N SER A 59 4.80 -8.91 2.69
CA SER A 59 6.01 -8.17 3.08
C SER A 59 7.22 -9.08 3.21
N GLU A 60 7.03 -10.34 3.56
CA GLU A 60 8.13 -11.32 3.61
C GLU A 60 8.65 -11.65 2.22
N ARG A 61 7.78 -11.66 1.22
CA ARG A 61 8.16 -11.98 -0.15
C ARG A 61 8.66 -10.78 -0.93
N ASN A 62 8.24 -9.56 -0.56
CA ASN A 62 8.62 -8.34 -1.26
C ASN A 62 9.11 -7.30 -0.24
N PRO A 63 10.44 -6.99 -0.23
CA PRO A 63 10.98 -6.04 0.75
C PRO A 63 10.50 -4.62 0.58
N TYR A 64 9.82 -4.29 -0.53
CA TYR A 64 9.26 -2.96 -0.74
C TYR A 64 7.87 -2.79 -0.13
N ILE A 65 7.32 -3.85 0.48
CA ILE A 65 6.02 -3.80 1.13
C ILE A 65 6.23 -3.68 2.64
N ARG A 66 5.60 -2.68 3.25
CA ARG A 66 5.58 -2.49 4.70
C ARG A 66 4.15 -2.45 5.19
N GLY A 67 3.92 -3.02 6.36
CA GLY A 67 2.60 -3.05 6.97
C GLY A 67 2.56 -2.30 8.29
N ILE A 68 1.44 -1.64 8.55
CA ILE A 68 1.13 -1.01 9.82
C ILE A 68 -0.22 -1.57 10.27
N SER A 69 -0.28 -2.08 11.49
CA SER A 69 -1.50 -2.68 12.03
C SER A 69 -2.03 -1.88 13.20
N PHE A 70 -3.32 -1.51 13.13
CA PHE A 70 -4.01 -0.89 14.26
C PHE A 70 -4.69 -1.97 15.08
N ARG A 71 -4.78 -1.76 16.39
CA ARG A 71 -5.47 -2.70 17.27
C ARG A 71 -6.97 -2.75 17.04
N ARG A 72 -7.53 -1.66 16.54
CA ARG A 72 -8.97 -1.54 16.27
C ARG A 72 -9.16 -0.55 15.15
N ASN A 73 -10.40 -0.41 14.69
CA ASN A 73 -10.71 0.53 13.63
C ASN A 73 -10.70 1.96 14.17
N TYR A 74 -9.85 2.80 13.62
CA TYR A 74 -9.76 4.21 13.96
C TYR A 74 -10.23 5.12 12.84
N GLY A 75 -10.49 4.56 11.66
CA GLY A 75 -10.98 5.31 10.51
C GLY A 75 -9.92 5.56 9.46
N LYS A 76 -10.39 5.85 8.25
CA LYS A 76 -9.53 6.03 7.08
C LYS A 76 -8.56 7.19 7.24
N SER A 77 -9.01 8.31 7.84
CA SER A 77 -8.14 9.48 8.02
C SER A 77 -6.94 9.16 8.90
N ALA A 78 -7.13 8.41 9.99
CA ALA A 78 -6.04 7.99 10.86
C ALA A 78 -5.08 7.06 10.11
N ALA A 79 -5.62 6.11 9.32
CA ALA A 79 -4.82 5.18 8.55
C ALA A 79 -3.96 5.92 7.53
N LEU A 80 -4.53 6.86 6.79
CA LEU A 80 -3.78 7.64 5.82
C LEU A 80 -2.71 8.52 6.48
N TYR A 81 -3.02 9.12 7.63
CA TYR A 81 -2.05 9.92 8.37
C TYR A 81 -0.80 9.10 8.71
N HIS A 82 -0.99 7.90 9.25
CA HIS A 82 0.14 7.06 9.63
C HIS A 82 0.89 6.54 8.40
N GLY A 83 0.18 6.25 7.32
CA GLY A 83 0.82 5.88 6.06
C GLY A 83 1.69 7.00 5.50
N PHE A 84 1.19 8.23 5.52
CA PHE A 84 1.95 9.39 5.06
C PHE A 84 3.21 9.61 5.91
N LYS A 85 3.09 9.46 7.23
CA LYS A 85 4.24 9.61 8.12
C LYS A 85 5.34 8.60 7.81
N ALA A 86 4.98 7.41 7.40
CA ALA A 86 5.93 6.35 7.10
C ALA A 86 6.51 6.45 5.69
N ALA A 87 5.89 7.23 4.80
CA ALA A 87 6.28 7.29 3.39
C ALA A 87 7.63 7.95 3.19
N GLU A 88 8.47 7.35 2.36
CA GLU A 88 9.82 7.83 2.04
C GLU A 88 9.94 8.23 0.57
N GLY A 89 8.88 8.13 -0.21
CA GLY A 89 8.90 8.47 -1.62
C GLY A 89 8.78 9.96 -1.87
N ARG A 90 9.31 10.39 -3.01
CA ARG A 90 9.20 11.77 -3.45
C ARG A 90 7.74 12.16 -3.72
N VAL A 91 6.97 11.22 -4.26
CA VAL A 91 5.54 11.38 -4.53
C VAL A 91 4.79 10.33 -3.74
N VAL A 92 3.67 10.69 -3.12
CA VAL A 92 2.83 9.77 -2.37
C VAL A 92 1.46 9.68 -3.05
N ILE A 93 1.06 8.46 -3.37
CA ILE A 93 -0.24 8.18 -4.00
C ILE A 93 -1.02 7.28 -3.06
N THR A 94 -2.31 7.58 -2.86
CA THR A 94 -3.18 6.74 -2.04
C THR A 94 -4.09 5.91 -2.92
N MET A 95 -4.39 4.70 -2.47
CA MET A 95 -5.34 3.81 -3.15
C MET A 95 -6.20 3.10 -2.12
N ASP A 96 -7.42 2.75 -2.51
CA ASP A 96 -8.28 1.88 -1.73
C ASP A 96 -7.99 0.42 -2.09
N ALA A 97 -8.20 -0.49 -1.13
CA ALA A 97 -7.85 -1.89 -1.30
C ALA A 97 -8.92 -2.71 -2.01
N ASP A 98 -10.04 -2.11 -2.39
CA ASP A 98 -11.19 -2.82 -2.94
C ASP A 98 -11.17 -3.02 -4.46
N LEU A 99 -10.03 -2.75 -5.10
CA LEU A 99 -9.83 -2.88 -6.55
C LEU A 99 -10.64 -1.90 -7.40
N GLN A 100 -11.22 -0.86 -6.80
CA GLN A 100 -11.91 0.18 -7.56
C GLN A 100 -10.95 1.16 -8.22
N ASP A 101 -9.82 1.42 -7.59
CA ASP A 101 -8.76 2.23 -8.19
C ASP A 101 -7.87 1.36 -9.05
N SER A 102 -7.48 1.86 -10.22
CA SER A 102 -6.62 1.11 -11.13
C SER A 102 -5.15 1.47 -10.96
N PRO A 103 -4.29 0.51 -10.58
CA PRO A 103 -2.85 0.74 -10.56
C PRO A 103 -2.28 1.18 -11.91
N ASP A 104 -2.95 0.88 -13.01
CA ASP A 104 -2.52 1.30 -14.35
C ASP A 104 -2.50 2.82 -14.49
N GLU A 105 -3.24 3.54 -13.65
CA GLU A 105 -3.27 5.01 -13.66
C GLU A 105 -2.12 5.64 -12.90
N ILE A 106 -1.35 4.87 -12.12
CA ILE A 106 -0.26 5.41 -11.31
C ILE A 106 0.75 6.21 -12.14
N PRO A 107 1.20 5.75 -13.32
CA PRO A 107 2.16 6.54 -14.09
C PRO A 107 1.67 7.94 -14.47
N GLU A 108 0.37 8.09 -14.72
CA GLU A 108 -0.21 9.41 -15.03
C GLU A 108 -0.24 10.32 -13.80
N LEU A 109 -0.42 9.75 -12.61
CA LEU A 109 -0.44 10.51 -11.36
C LEU A 109 0.96 10.89 -10.91
N TYR A 110 1.94 10.07 -11.27
CA TYR A 110 3.33 10.33 -10.95
C TYR A 110 3.88 11.50 -11.76
#